data_e2f5c30744a6b6cef2553d14447b3084
#
_entry.id   e2f5c30744a6b6cef2553d14447b3084
#
_cell.length_a   1.000
_cell.length_b   1.000
_cell.length_c   1.000
_cell.angle_alpha   90.00
_cell.angle_beta   90.00
_cell.angle_gamma   90.00
#
_symmetry.space_group_name_H-M   'P 1'
#
loop_
_entity.id
_entity.type
_entity.pdbx_description
1 polymer ?
#
loop_
_entity_poly.entity_id
_entity_poly.type
_entity_poly.pdbx_seq_one_letter_code
_entity_poly.pdbx_strand_id
1 'polypeptide(L)'
;RHEVVAQVGEQLIPVPFNLNTLHMVFEKDKAEELEKKLTDTYGYGSKVPIMELRKSEDAGIREIADYVYQNIFLYYTMKQWGQKPEEISEKVTGRVPVLISRDNGYFTDRYQGVPKQGFHRMFRNLLDHPNITIVLDTDAKEILKFQEDEILLHGEPFQGEVIYTGAVDELFDCCDGRLPYRSLDFAFEHYDRDSYQGRSVVNYTVSEDFTRITEFKYLTKQKDTDGTTIVKEYPFAYTGKDGEIPYYAILNEENRKLYEKYRKRTEHYKNFYLLGRLAEYQYYNIDAMT
;
A
#
# COMPACT_ATOMS: atom_id res chain seq x y z
N ARG A 1 -6.44 17.13 6.86
CA ARG A 1 -5.21 16.43 6.51
C ARG A 1 -5.26 15.03 7.09
N HIS A 2 -4.74 14.02 6.38
CA HIS A 2 -4.70 12.65 6.87
C HIS A 2 -3.46 12.46 7.75
N GLU A 3 -3.68 11.98 8.98
CA GLU A 3 -2.64 11.66 9.94
C GLU A 3 -2.75 10.18 10.31
N VAL A 4 -1.61 9.52 10.44
CA VAL A 4 -1.49 8.13 10.87
C VAL A 4 -0.56 8.10 12.07
N VAL A 5 -0.83 7.23 13.01
CA VAL A 5 0.05 6.99 14.16
C VAL A 5 0.45 5.52 14.24
N ALA A 6 1.56 5.25 14.89
CA ALA A 6 1.98 3.90 15.24
C ALA A 6 1.88 3.70 16.75
N GLN A 7 1.40 2.53 17.16
CA GLN A 7 1.47 2.06 18.55
C GLN A 7 2.86 1.50 18.82
N VAL A 8 3.62 2.15 19.68
CA VAL A 8 4.95 1.70 20.14
C VAL A 8 4.95 1.69 21.65
N GLY A 9 4.95 0.50 22.23
CA GLY A 9 4.69 0.34 23.67
C GLY A 9 3.32 0.91 24.04
N GLU A 10 3.28 1.82 25.00
CA GLU A 10 2.05 2.50 25.45
C GLU A 10 1.78 3.84 24.72
N GLN A 11 2.65 4.23 23.78
CA GLN A 11 2.57 5.52 23.11
C GLN A 11 2.03 5.41 21.68
N LEU A 12 1.26 6.42 21.28
CA LEU A 12 0.86 6.66 19.88
C LEU A 12 1.78 7.75 19.30
N ILE A 13 2.64 7.36 18.38
CA ILE A 13 3.61 8.27 17.74
C ILE A 13 3.23 8.55 16.28
N PRO A 14 3.38 9.79 15.78
CA PRO A 14 3.14 10.11 14.38
C PRO A 14 4.00 9.29 13.42
N VAL A 15 3.40 8.85 12.31
CA VAL A 15 4.11 8.25 11.17
C VAL A 15 3.71 8.96 9.87
N PRO A 16 4.67 9.21 8.96
CA PRO A 16 6.09 8.87 9.02
C PRO A 16 6.81 9.50 10.22
N PHE A 17 7.87 8.83 10.71
CA PHE A 17 8.70 9.38 11.80
C PHE A 17 9.21 10.77 11.42
N ASN A 18 9.08 11.73 12.32
CA ASN A 18 9.42 13.13 12.09
C ASN A 18 10.03 13.77 13.36
N LEU A 19 10.35 15.06 13.30
CA LEU A 19 10.97 15.76 14.43
C LEU A 19 10.06 15.82 15.67
N ASN A 20 8.73 15.85 15.53
CA ASN A 20 7.85 15.75 16.69
C ASN A 20 7.96 14.36 17.33
N THR A 21 8.00 13.30 16.52
CA THR A 21 8.18 11.93 17.00
C THR A 21 9.54 11.76 17.68
N LEU A 22 10.59 12.37 17.14
CA LEU A 22 11.93 12.39 17.74
C LEU A 22 11.88 12.92 19.19
N HIS A 23 11.21 14.05 19.42
CA HIS A 23 11.04 14.64 20.74
C HIS A 23 10.07 13.89 21.66
N MET A 24 9.25 12.98 21.12
CA MET A 24 8.40 12.11 21.94
C MET A 24 9.14 10.90 22.49
N VAL A 25 10.13 10.40 21.76
CA VAL A 25 10.77 9.10 22.06
C VAL A 25 12.18 9.21 22.62
N PHE A 26 12.83 10.36 22.50
CA PHE A 26 14.14 10.64 23.12
C PHE A 26 14.03 11.70 24.21
N GLU A 27 14.91 11.61 25.20
CA GLU A 27 15.04 12.65 26.23
C GLU A 27 15.34 14.02 25.60
N LYS A 28 14.86 15.09 26.22
CA LYS A 28 14.83 16.44 25.64
C LYS A 28 16.19 16.89 25.07
N ASP A 29 17.25 16.86 25.88
CA ASP A 29 18.56 17.35 25.48
C ASP A 29 19.14 16.50 24.32
N LYS A 30 18.91 15.21 24.37
CA LYS A 30 19.29 14.26 23.32
C LYS A 30 18.50 14.52 22.04
N ALA A 31 17.19 14.74 22.13
CA ALA A 31 16.34 15.04 20.98
C ALA A 31 16.76 16.34 20.26
N GLU A 32 17.12 17.38 21.03
CA GLU A 32 17.64 18.65 20.49
C GLU A 32 18.98 18.45 19.74
N GLU A 33 19.90 17.66 20.30
CA GLU A 33 21.16 17.28 19.65
C GLU A 33 20.91 16.53 18.34
N LEU A 34 20.04 15.51 18.38
CA LEU A 34 19.72 14.65 17.24
C LEU A 34 18.97 15.43 16.13
N GLU A 35 18.04 16.30 16.50
CA GLU A 35 17.35 17.19 15.55
C GLU A 35 18.35 18.08 14.80
N LYS A 36 19.31 18.66 15.54
CA LYS A 36 20.35 19.48 14.92
C LYS A 36 21.18 18.68 13.94
N LYS A 37 21.64 17.48 14.31
CA LYS A 37 22.42 16.60 13.42
C LYS A 37 21.65 16.23 12.15
N LEU A 38 20.37 15.85 12.26
CA LEU A 38 19.54 15.55 11.10
C LEU A 38 19.38 16.78 10.18
N THR A 39 19.11 17.94 10.78
CA THR A 39 18.89 19.17 10.02
C THR A 39 20.16 19.66 9.35
N ASP A 40 21.30 19.60 10.03
CA ASP A 40 22.60 20.01 9.48
C ASP A 40 23.05 19.06 8.34
N THR A 41 22.74 17.78 8.44
CA THR A 41 23.18 16.77 7.45
C THR A 41 22.28 16.72 6.22
N TYR A 42 20.94 16.71 6.41
CA TYR A 42 19.99 16.47 5.32
C TYR A 42 19.15 17.69 4.96
N GLY A 43 19.11 18.71 5.81
CA GLY A 43 18.27 19.90 5.64
C GLY A 43 16.83 19.71 6.15
N TYR A 44 16.25 20.81 6.68
CA TYR A 44 14.84 20.82 7.08
C TYR A 44 13.92 20.65 5.87
N GLY A 45 12.88 19.84 6.01
CA GLY A 45 11.93 19.52 4.93
C GLY A 45 12.28 18.28 4.12
N SER A 46 13.45 17.69 4.33
CA SER A 46 13.91 16.50 3.60
C SER A 46 13.18 15.24 4.02
N LYS A 47 13.09 14.29 3.07
CA LYS A 47 12.57 12.93 3.25
C LYS A 47 13.73 11.97 3.06
N VAL A 48 14.14 11.26 4.10
CA VAL A 48 15.29 10.38 4.05
C VAL A 48 14.84 8.93 4.26
N PRO A 49 15.09 8.02 3.30
CA PRO A 49 14.78 6.61 3.46
C PRO A 49 15.48 6.01 4.68
N ILE A 50 14.78 5.18 5.45
CA ILE A 50 15.33 4.58 6.67
C ILE A 50 16.61 3.78 6.41
N MET A 51 16.68 3.08 5.28
CA MET A 51 17.85 2.29 4.90
C MET A 51 19.06 3.15 4.56
N GLU A 52 18.87 4.41 4.17
CA GLU A 52 19.93 5.40 3.98
C GLU A 52 20.43 5.94 5.33
N LEU A 53 19.52 6.31 6.24
CA LEU A 53 19.89 6.76 7.58
C LEU A 53 20.74 5.72 8.33
N ARG A 54 20.45 4.42 8.17
CA ARG A 54 21.23 3.33 8.78
C ARG A 54 22.67 3.24 8.27
N LYS A 55 22.97 3.80 7.10
CA LYS A 55 24.34 3.85 6.52
C LYS A 55 25.13 5.10 6.98
N SER A 56 24.53 6.01 7.77
CA SER A 56 25.20 7.21 8.24
C SER A 56 26.46 6.91 9.06
N GLU A 57 27.49 7.73 8.90
CA GLU A 57 28.70 7.65 9.73
C GLU A 57 28.51 8.28 11.12
N ASP A 58 27.52 9.15 11.29
CA ASP A 58 27.18 9.75 12.59
C ASP A 58 26.43 8.75 13.48
N ALA A 59 26.97 8.50 14.68
CA ALA A 59 26.40 7.55 15.63
C ALA A 59 25.01 7.97 16.13
N GLY A 60 24.73 9.28 16.27
CA GLY A 60 23.42 9.78 16.69
C GLY A 60 22.36 9.57 15.59
N ILE A 61 22.72 9.79 14.31
CA ILE A 61 21.82 9.51 13.20
C ILE A 61 21.53 8.01 13.09
N ARG A 62 22.53 7.13 13.29
CA ARG A 62 22.29 5.68 13.34
C ARG A 62 21.39 5.28 14.50
N GLU A 63 21.52 5.91 15.67
CA GLU A 63 20.65 5.65 16.83
C GLU A 63 19.18 5.94 16.50
N ILE A 64 18.89 7.05 15.81
CA ILE A 64 17.54 7.35 15.32
C ILE A 64 17.10 6.28 14.32
N ALA A 65 17.98 5.95 13.37
CA ALA A 65 17.70 4.97 12.33
C ALA A 65 17.38 3.58 12.92
N ASP A 66 18.13 3.15 13.93
CA ASP A 66 17.91 1.88 14.61
C ASP A 66 16.60 1.89 15.43
N TYR A 67 16.29 3.01 16.09
CA TYR A 67 15.00 3.15 16.78
C TYR A 67 13.82 3.00 15.80
N VAL A 68 13.85 3.76 14.70
CA VAL A 68 12.80 3.73 13.67
C VAL A 68 12.70 2.35 13.03
N TYR A 69 13.85 1.75 12.72
CA TYR A 69 13.90 0.42 12.13
C TYR A 69 13.27 -0.62 13.03
N GLN A 70 13.65 -0.69 14.30
CA GLN A 70 13.17 -1.70 15.25
C GLN A 70 11.70 -1.50 15.64
N ASN A 71 11.27 -0.27 15.88
CA ASN A 71 9.97 -0.01 16.49
C ASN A 71 8.86 0.29 15.47
N ILE A 72 9.21 0.76 14.25
CA ILE A 72 8.21 1.16 13.26
C ILE A 72 8.28 0.29 12.01
N PHE A 73 9.49 -0.06 11.56
CA PHE A 73 9.68 -0.54 10.21
C PHE A 73 9.80 -2.06 10.10
N LEU A 74 10.65 -2.70 10.90
CA LEU A 74 11.02 -4.11 10.78
C LEU A 74 9.80 -5.05 10.85
N TYR A 75 9.14 -5.08 12.00
CA TYR A 75 8.05 -6.03 12.23
C TYR A 75 6.80 -5.71 11.43
N TYR A 76 6.50 -4.42 11.21
CA TYR A 76 5.44 -4.02 10.31
C TYR A 76 5.68 -4.52 8.88
N THR A 77 6.91 -4.36 8.38
CA THR A 77 7.31 -4.82 7.06
C THR A 77 7.25 -6.35 6.96
N MET A 78 7.74 -7.06 7.97
CA MET A 78 7.67 -8.52 8.02
C MET A 78 6.23 -9.03 8.03
N LYS A 79 5.33 -8.41 8.78
CA LYS A 79 3.89 -8.75 8.79
C LYS A 79 3.27 -8.47 7.42
N GLN A 80 3.44 -7.27 6.90
CA GLN A 80 2.81 -6.82 5.65
C GLN A 80 3.30 -7.59 4.43
N TRP A 81 4.63 -7.82 4.34
CA TRP A 81 5.25 -8.37 3.14
C TRP A 81 5.70 -9.82 3.29
N GLY A 82 5.75 -10.36 4.51
CA GLY A 82 6.26 -11.71 4.78
C GLY A 82 7.77 -11.85 4.58
N GLN A 83 8.49 -10.75 4.44
CA GLN A 83 9.93 -10.68 4.16
C GLN A 83 10.59 -9.60 5.02
N LYS A 84 11.89 -9.71 5.24
CA LYS A 84 12.67 -8.66 5.93
C LYS A 84 12.82 -7.42 5.01
N PRO A 85 12.99 -6.21 5.59
CA PRO A 85 13.16 -5.00 4.80
C PRO A 85 14.28 -5.05 3.77
N GLU A 86 15.37 -5.76 4.09
CA GLU A 86 16.54 -5.92 3.21
C GLU A 86 16.27 -6.78 1.96
N GLU A 87 15.23 -7.61 2.01
CA GLU A 87 14.81 -8.52 0.93
C GLU A 87 13.77 -7.89 0.00
N ILE A 88 13.28 -6.70 0.36
CA ILE A 88 12.23 -5.99 -0.37
C ILE A 88 12.84 -4.87 -1.20
N SER A 89 12.24 -4.60 -2.36
CA SER A 89 12.66 -3.50 -3.24
C SER A 89 12.74 -2.15 -2.52
N GLU A 90 13.80 -1.39 -2.76
CA GLU A 90 13.97 -0.02 -2.23
C GLU A 90 12.80 0.92 -2.58
N LYS A 91 12.10 0.68 -3.69
CA LYS A 91 10.87 1.43 -4.05
C LYS A 91 9.75 1.25 -3.04
N VAL A 92 9.68 0.09 -2.39
CA VAL A 92 8.68 -0.20 -1.34
C VAL A 92 9.15 0.35 0.00
N THR A 93 10.40 0.08 0.37
CA THR A 93 10.96 0.50 1.66
C THR A 93 11.15 2.03 1.76
N GLY A 94 11.41 2.70 0.65
CA GLY A 94 11.56 4.15 0.57
C GLY A 94 10.25 4.96 0.70
N ARG A 95 9.10 4.30 0.71
CA ARG A 95 7.78 4.97 0.79
C ARG A 95 7.43 5.54 2.16
N VAL A 96 8.04 5.04 3.21
CA VAL A 96 7.87 5.56 4.57
C VAL A 96 9.22 6.12 5.05
N PRO A 97 9.59 7.32 4.58
CA PRO A 97 10.84 7.95 4.97
C PRO A 97 10.76 8.55 6.39
N VAL A 98 11.90 8.87 6.95
CA VAL A 98 12.00 9.81 8.07
C VAL A 98 11.82 11.23 7.50
N LEU A 99 10.89 12.00 8.05
CA LEU A 99 10.63 13.39 7.67
C LEU A 99 11.42 14.35 8.58
N ILE A 100 12.32 15.12 8.02
CA ILE A 100 13.06 16.15 8.78
C ILE A 100 12.21 17.43 8.84
N SER A 101 11.05 17.31 9.47
CA SER A 101 10.11 18.41 9.65
C SER A 101 9.20 18.16 10.85
N ARG A 102 8.44 19.17 11.26
CA ARG A 102 7.42 19.04 12.32
C ARG A 102 6.01 18.80 11.77
N ASP A 103 5.92 18.32 10.54
CA ASP A 103 4.66 17.98 9.90
C ASP A 103 4.24 16.52 10.20
N ASN A 104 3.09 16.33 10.83
CA ASN A 104 2.53 15.01 11.16
C ASN A 104 1.67 14.42 10.02
N GLY A 105 1.51 15.12 8.90
CA GLY A 105 0.73 14.63 7.77
C GLY A 105 1.36 13.40 7.13
N TYR A 106 0.55 12.35 6.95
CA TYR A 106 1.00 11.13 6.28
C TYR A 106 1.35 11.36 4.80
N PHE A 107 0.56 12.20 4.15
CA PHE A 107 0.80 12.65 2.77
C PHE A 107 1.18 14.13 2.74
N THR A 108 2.02 14.50 1.77
CA THR A 108 2.44 15.89 1.52
C THR A 108 1.60 16.58 0.46
N ASP A 109 0.66 15.88 -0.16
CA ASP A 109 -0.21 16.40 -1.21
C ASP A 109 -1.02 17.59 -0.74
N ARG A 110 -1.16 18.59 -1.60
CA ARG A 110 -1.93 19.81 -1.34
C ARG A 110 -3.43 19.50 -1.16
N TYR A 111 -3.94 18.55 -1.93
CA TYR A 111 -5.33 18.14 -1.91
C TYR A 111 -5.44 16.72 -1.39
N GLN A 112 -6.17 16.53 -0.31
CA GLN A 112 -6.38 15.25 0.33
C GLN A 112 -7.86 15.12 0.68
N GLY A 113 -8.47 14.00 0.36
CA GLY A 113 -9.87 13.77 0.65
C GLY A 113 -10.32 12.37 0.27
N VAL A 114 -11.53 12.07 0.69
CA VAL A 114 -12.29 10.90 0.24
C VAL A 114 -13.59 11.39 -0.38
N PRO A 115 -14.17 10.68 -1.36
CA PRO A 115 -15.43 11.07 -1.96
C PRO A 115 -16.53 11.18 -0.89
N LYS A 116 -17.25 12.31 -0.83
CA LYS A 116 -18.27 12.58 0.19
C LYS A 116 -19.36 11.49 0.25
N GLN A 117 -19.69 10.90 -0.90
CA GLN A 117 -20.73 9.86 -1.03
C GLN A 117 -20.11 8.45 -1.26
N GLY A 118 -18.83 8.28 -0.92
CA GLY A 118 -18.09 7.04 -1.09
C GLY A 118 -17.59 6.79 -2.53
N PHE A 119 -16.65 5.88 -2.66
CA PHE A 119 -16.03 5.54 -3.95
C PHE A 119 -17.01 4.89 -4.91
N HIS A 120 -17.94 4.07 -4.44
CA HIS A 120 -18.94 3.44 -5.31
C HIS A 120 -19.75 4.48 -6.10
N ARG A 121 -20.22 5.56 -5.42
CA ARG A 121 -20.96 6.64 -6.10
C ARG A 121 -20.08 7.39 -7.09
N MET A 122 -18.83 7.64 -6.72
CA MET A 122 -17.88 8.31 -7.60
C MET A 122 -17.66 7.51 -8.88
N PHE A 123 -17.34 6.22 -8.77
CA PHE A 123 -17.13 5.36 -9.95
C PHE A 123 -18.39 5.18 -10.78
N ARG A 124 -19.56 5.03 -10.15
CA ARG A 124 -20.83 5.00 -10.90
C ARG A 124 -20.99 6.24 -11.75
N ASN A 125 -20.74 7.43 -11.20
CA ASN A 125 -20.87 8.68 -11.95
C ASN A 125 -19.81 8.79 -13.08
N LEU A 126 -18.60 8.29 -12.88
CA LEU A 126 -17.55 8.28 -13.91
C LEU A 126 -17.89 7.36 -15.08
N LEU A 127 -18.56 6.24 -14.79
CA LEU A 127 -18.92 5.22 -15.77
C LEU A 127 -20.30 5.43 -16.39
N ASP A 128 -21.07 6.42 -15.94
CA ASP A 128 -22.41 6.74 -16.47
C ASP A 128 -22.29 7.51 -17.80
N HIS A 129 -22.02 6.78 -18.85
CA HIS A 129 -21.88 7.33 -20.20
C HIS A 129 -22.46 6.36 -21.26
N PRO A 130 -23.18 6.82 -22.28
CA PRO A 130 -23.86 5.96 -23.25
C PRO A 130 -22.92 5.05 -24.06
N ASN A 131 -21.63 5.41 -24.16
CA ASN A 131 -20.63 4.61 -24.86
C ASN A 131 -19.88 3.63 -23.93
N ILE A 132 -20.27 3.52 -22.66
CA ILE A 132 -19.67 2.60 -21.71
C ILE A 132 -20.70 1.52 -21.37
N THR A 133 -20.35 0.28 -21.63
CA THR A 133 -21.11 -0.90 -21.21
C THR A 133 -20.38 -1.58 -20.07
N ILE A 134 -21.03 -1.74 -18.91
CA ILE A 134 -20.49 -2.45 -17.77
C ILE A 134 -21.09 -3.86 -17.76
N VAL A 135 -20.24 -4.86 -17.77
CA VAL A 135 -20.63 -6.28 -17.62
C VAL A 135 -20.08 -6.75 -16.28
N LEU A 136 -20.94 -7.12 -15.36
CA LEU A 136 -20.59 -7.65 -14.04
C LEU A 136 -20.64 -9.18 -14.04
N ASP A 137 -20.09 -9.79 -12.99
CA ASP A 137 -20.11 -11.25 -12.76
C ASP A 137 -19.58 -12.05 -13.97
N THR A 138 -18.57 -11.51 -14.65
CA THR A 138 -17.99 -12.11 -15.85
C THR A 138 -16.46 -12.15 -15.69
N ASP A 139 -15.90 -13.35 -15.69
CA ASP A 139 -14.44 -13.51 -15.74
C ASP A 139 -13.95 -13.22 -17.17
N ALA A 140 -12.94 -12.36 -17.28
CA ALA A 140 -12.32 -12.06 -18.57
C ALA A 140 -11.85 -13.33 -19.32
N LYS A 141 -11.43 -14.36 -18.61
CA LYS A 141 -11.00 -15.64 -19.17
C LYS A 141 -12.13 -16.45 -19.84
N GLU A 142 -13.38 -16.19 -19.48
CA GLU A 142 -14.53 -16.83 -20.12
C GLU A 142 -14.79 -16.25 -21.51
N ILE A 143 -14.54 -14.96 -21.68
CA ILE A 143 -14.87 -14.21 -22.88
C ILE A 143 -13.67 -13.90 -23.78
N LEU A 144 -12.46 -13.81 -23.19
CA LEU A 144 -11.21 -13.57 -23.94
C LEU A 144 -10.47 -14.87 -24.18
N LYS A 145 -10.05 -15.10 -25.41
CA LYS A 145 -9.16 -16.22 -25.76
C LYS A 145 -7.99 -15.66 -26.58
N PHE A 146 -6.83 -16.25 -26.35
CA PHE A 146 -5.61 -15.92 -27.07
C PHE A 146 -5.27 -17.07 -28.03
N GLN A 147 -5.24 -16.79 -29.30
CA GLN A 147 -5.01 -17.80 -30.33
C GLN A 147 -4.02 -17.25 -31.37
N GLU A 148 -2.87 -17.95 -31.54
CA GLU A 148 -1.79 -17.52 -32.42
C GLU A 148 -1.45 -16.02 -32.20
N ASP A 149 -1.75 -15.16 -33.18
CA ASP A 149 -1.48 -13.72 -33.14
C ASP A 149 -2.75 -12.88 -32.91
N GLU A 150 -3.88 -13.50 -32.56
CA GLU A 150 -5.18 -12.85 -32.45
C GLU A 150 -5.80 -13.00 -31.07
N ILE A 151 -6.56 -12.00 -30.68
CA ILE A 151 -7.44 -12.03 -29.51
C ILE A 151 -8.86 -12.29 -29.99
N LEU A 152 -9.49 -13.28 -29.39
CA LEU A 152 -10.92 -13.55 -29.60
C LEU A 152 -11.73 -13.01 -28.43
N LEU A 153 -12.79 -12.29 -28.73
CA LEU A 153 -13.82 -11.89 -27.77
C LEU A 153 -15.11 -12.65 -28.08
N HIS A 154 -15.62 -13.40 -27.13
CA HIS A 154 -16.77 -14.32 -27.32
C HIS A 154 -16.59 -15.30 -28.48
N GLY A 155 -15.36 -15.69 -28.77
CA GLY A 155 -15.02 -16.63 -29.84
C GLY A 155 -14.83 -16.02 -31.23
N GLU A 156 -15.02 -14.70 -31.38
CA GLU A 156 -14.84 -13.97 -32.66
C GLU A 156 -13.57 -13.11 -32.59
N PRO A 157 -12.81 -12.94 -33.69
CA PRO A 157 -11.65 -12.08 -33.78
C PRO A 157 -11.97 -10.64 -33.37
N PHE A 158 -11.22 -10.12 -32.38
CA PHE A 158 -11.44 -8.79 -31.84
C PHE A 158 -10.35 -7.81 -32.31
N GLN A 159 -10.78 -6.78 -33.04
CA GLN A 159 -9.88 -5.76 -33.60
C GLN A 159 -9.73 -4.50 -32.72
N GLY A 160 -10.49 -4.43 -31.62
CA GLY A 160 -10.38 -3.34 -30.64
C GLY A 160 -9.20 -3.53 -29.70
N GLU A 161 -8.92 -2.50 -28.91
CA GLU A 161 -7.87 -2.56 -27.89
C GLU A 161 -8.40 -3.23 -26.61
N VAL A 162 -7.58 -4.10 -26.01
CA VAL A 162 -7.85 -4.75 -24.73
C VAL A 162 -6.91 -4.19 -23.69
N ILE A 163 -7.45 -3.59 -22.62
CA ILE A 163 -6.70 -3.15 -21.46
C ILE A 163 -7.03 -4.11 -20.31
N TYR A 164 -6.04 -4.90 -19.92
CA TYR A 164 -6.19 -5.89 -18.84
C TYR A 164 -5.62 -5.37 -17.54
N THR A 165 -6.41 -5.44 -16.46
CA THR A 165 -6.03 -4.92 -15.14
C THR A 165 -5.96 -6.00 -14.05
N GLY A 166 -6.30 -7.24 -14.38
CA GLY A 166 -6.24 -8.39 -13.47
C GLY A 166 -4.82 -8.95 -13.30
N ALA A 167 -4.67 -9.97 -12.48
CA ALA A 167 -3.38 -10.67 -12.30
C ALA A 167 -2.97 -11.38 -13.59
N VAL A 168 -1.80 -11.01 -14.11
CA VAL A 168 -1.36 -11.50 -15.44
C VAL A 168 -1.05 -13.00 -15.44
N ASP A 169 -0.56 -13.55 -14.35
CA ASP A 169 -0.32 -14.98 -14.21
C ASP A 169 -1.62 -15.79 -14.24
N GLU A 170 -2.67 -15.28 -13.61
CA GLU A 170 -4.00 -15.92 -13.61
C GLU A 170 -4.65 -15.89 -15.00
N LEU A 171 -4.40 -14.84 -15.78
CA LEU A 171 -4.86 -14.76 -17.17
C LEU A 171 -4.34 -15.96 -18.01
N PHE A 172 -3.12 -16.40 -17.73
CA PHE A 172 -2.45 -17.51 -18.41
C PHE A 172 -2.41 -18.79 -17.56
N ASP A 173 -3.39 -19.00 -16.66
CA ASP A 173 -3.52 -20.20 -15.83
C ASP A 173 -2.24 -20.55 -15.04
N CYS A 174 -1.48 -19.54 -14.65
CA CYS A 174 -0.21 -19.68 -13.93
C CYS A 174 0.79 -20.63 -14.61
N CYS A 175 0.78 -20.70 -15.94
CA CYS A 175 1.55 -21.68 -16.73
C CYS A 175 3.09 -21.59 -16.57
N ASP A 176 3.62 -20.42 -16.17
CA ASP A 176 5.03 -20.23 -15.84
C ASP A 176 5.31 -20.26 -14.32
N GLY A 177 4.27 -20.48 -13.51
CA GLY A 177 4.26 -20.42 -12.05
C GLY A 177 3.48 -19.23 -11.52
N ARG A 178 2.89 -19.38 -10.32
CA ARG A 178 2.11 -18.31 -9.68
C ARG A 178 3.02 -17.17 -9.25
N LEU A 179 2.64 -15.93 -9.57
CA LEU A 179 3.29 -14.74 -9.07
C LEU A 179 3.00 -14.57 -7.57
N PRO A 180 4.01 -14.34 -6.73
CA PRO A 180 3.79 -14.14 -5.31
C PRO A 180 3.12 -12.80 -4.98
N TYR A 181 1.99 -12.86 -4.27
CA TYR A 181 1.29 -11.70 -3.73
C TYR A 181 1.07 -11.84 -2.22
N ARG A 182 0.77 -10.71 -1.58
CA ARG A 182 0.16 -10.67 -0.25
C ARG A 182 -1.33 -10.43 -0.37
N SER A 183 -2.07 -11.07 0.51
CA SER A 183 -3.50 -10.85 0.71
C SER A 183 -3.77 -10.26 2.08
N LEU A 184 -5.00 -9.83 2.33
CA LEU A 184 -5.45 -9.28 3.60
C LEU A 184 -6.76 -9.97 4.01
N ASP A 185 -6.83 -10.35 5.27
CA ASP A 185 -8.08 -10.70 5.92
C ASP A 185 -8.54 -9.49 6.75
N PHE A 186 -9.84 -9.19 6.69
CA PHE A 186 -10.44 -8.02 7.30
C PHE A 186 -11.44 -8.43 8.39
N ALA A 187 -11.07 -8.17 9.65
CA ALA A 187 -11.98 -8.34 10.77
C ALA A 187 -12.72 -7.02 11.07
N PHE A 188 -13.99 -6.96 10.67
CA PHE A 188 -14.86 -5.81 11.00
C PHE A 188 -15.50 -6.02 12.36
N GLU A 189 -15.43 -4.98 13.20
CA GLU A 189 -16.03 -4.96 14.52
C GLU A 189 -16.82 -3.66 14.71
N HIS A 190 -18.03 -3.78 15.28
CA HIS A 190 -18.86 -2.63 15.64
C HIS A 190 -18.94 -2.47 17.15
N TYR A 191 -18.89 -1.23 17.63
CA TYR A 191 -18.96 -0.88 19.05
C TYR A 191 -20.00 0.22 19.29
N ASP A 192 -20.86 0.01 20.30
CA ASP A 192 -21.86 0.97 20.79
C ASP A 192 -21.19 2.01 21.68
N ARG A 193 -20.22 2.72 21.15
CA ARG A 193 -19.51 3.82 21.84
C ARG A 193 -19.05 4.85 20.83
N ASP A 194 -18.81 6.06 21.28
CA ASP A 194 -18.47 7.17 20.38
C ASP A 194 -17.16 6.94 19.62
N SER A 195 -16.15 6.36 20.24
CA SER A 195 -14.87 6.12 19.59
C SER A 195 -14.18 4.85 20.11
N TYR A 196 -13.47 4.17 19.24
CA TYR A 196 -12.61 3.04 19.60
C TYR A 196 -11.20 3.49 19.96
N GLN A 197 -10.51 4.22 19.07
CA GLN A 197 -9.12 4.62 19.20
C GLN A 197 -8.88 6.13 19.08
N GLY A 198 -9.90 6.92 18.77
CA GLY A 198 -9.82 8.38 18.63
C GLY A 198 -9.03 8.85 17.42
N ARG A 199 -8.72 7.96 16.49
CA ARG A 199 -7.90 8.22 15.30
C ARG A 199 -8.44 7.43 14.11
N SER A 200 -8.22 7.95 12.90
CA SER A 200 -8.65 7.25 11.68
C SER A 200 -7.85 5.96 11.46
N VAL A 201 -6.53 6.01 11.63
CA VAL A 201 -5.64 4.86 11.41
C VAL A 201 -4.58 4.80 12.50
N VAL A 202 -4.44 3.63 13.12
CA VAL A 202 -3.35 3.27 14.02
C VAL A 202 -2.63 2.06 13.45
N ASN A 203 -1.33 2.18 13.20
CA ASN A 203 -0.48 1.06 12.79
C ASN A 203 0.05 0.37 14.05
N TYR A 204 -0.06 -0.94 14.08
CA TYR A 204 0.50 -1.81 15.11
C TYR A 204 1.78 -2.43 14.58
N THR A 205 2.89 -1.86 14.98
CA THR A 205 4.17 -2.11 14.32
C THR A 205 4.99 -3.21 14.95
N VAL A 206 4.71 -3.65 16.18
CA VAL A 206 5.58 -4.56 16.91
C VAL A 206 4.88 -5.87 17.28
N SER A 207 3.85 -5.85 18.11
CA SER A 207 3.41 -7.02 18.90
C SER A 207 2.18 -7.76 18.37
N GLU A 208 1.26 -7.06 17.71
CA GLU A 208 -0.01 -7.63 17.27
C GLU A 208 0.13 -8.41 15.96
N ASP A 209 -0.76 -9.37 15.74
CA ASP A 209 -0.81 -10.17 14.48
C ASP A 209 -1.34 -9.36 13.29
N PHE A 210 -2.15 -8.33 13.54
CA PHE A 210 -2.62 -7.40 12.52
C PHE A 210 -1.66 -6.21 12.34
N THR A 211 -1.72 -5.58 11.19
CA THR A 211 -0.85 -4.44 10.86
C THR A 211 -1.44 -3.10 11.23
N ARG A 212 -2.77 -2.96 11.17
CA ARG A 212 -3.45 -1.70 11.49
C ARG A 212 -4.89 -1.90 11.92
N ILE A 213 -5.38 -0.87 12.62
CA ILE A 213 -6.82 -0.67 12.83
C ILE A 213 -7.22 0.62 12.13
N THR A 214 -8.27 0.54 11.31
CA THR A 214 -8.93 1.71 10.73
C THR A 214 -10.26 1.93 11.42
N GLU A 215 -10.50 3.13 11.97
CA GLU A 215 -11.78 3.58 12.51
C GLU A 215 -12.45 4.51 11.50
N PHE A 216 -13.50 4.02 10.86
CA PHE A 216 -14.06 4.63 9.64
C PHE A 216 -14.65 6.01 9.86
N LYS A 217 -15.31 6.28 10.99
CA LYS A 217 -15.94 7.57 11.25
C LYS A 217 -14.96 8.75 11.15
N TYR A 218 -13.68 8.54 11.52
CA TYR A 218 -12.65 9.57 11.42
C TYR A 218 -12.15 9.79 9.99
N LEU A 219 -12.15 8.75 9.13
CA LEU A 219 -11.83 8.89 7.72
C LEU A 219 -12.91 9.67 6.97
N THR A 220 -14.18 9.34 7.23
CA THR A 220 -15.33 9.91 6.55
C THR A 220 -15.82 11.20 7.21
N LYS A 221 -15.28 11.55 8.38
CA LYS A 221 -15.70 12.69 9.22
C LYS A 221 -17.19 12.65 9.56
N GLN A 222 -17.70 11.44 9.78
CA GLN A 222 -19.07 11.24 10.25
C GLN A 222 -19.25 11.88 11.64
N LYS A 223 -20.41 12.49 11.82
CA LYS A 223 -20.84 13.07 13.09
C LYS A 223 -22.20 12.47 13.45
N ASP A 224 -22.56 12.57 14.72
CA ASP A 224 -23.88 12.18 15.22
C ASP A 224 -24.21 10.70 14.91
N THR A 225 -23.25 9.81 15.17
CA THR A 225 -23.43 8.35 15.09
C THR A 225 -23.39 7.76 16.50
N ASP A 226 -24.30 6.84 16.80
CA ASP A 226 -24.43 6.20 18.12
C ASP A 226 -23.35 5.14 18.37
N GLY A 227 -22.51 4.83 17.36
CA GLY A 227 -21.47 3.82 17.46
C GLY A 227 -20.30 4.10 16.53
N THR A 228 -19.32 3.20 16.57
CA THR A 228 -18.16 3.23 15.71
C THR A 228 -17.84 1.85 15.13
N THR A 229 -17.42 1.81 13.89
CA THR A 229 -16.95 0.58 13.22
C THR A 229 -15.47 0.69 12.93
N ILE A 230 -14.76 -0.37 13.25
CA ILE A 230 -13.34 -0.53 12.93
C ILE A 230 -13.14 -1.71 12.00
N VAL A 231 -11.96 -1.74 11.36
CA VAL A 231 -11.43 -2.92 10.69
C VAL A 231 -10.00 -3.17 11.12
N LYS A 232 -9.69 -4.43 11.47
CA LYS A 232 -8.33 -4.92 11.66
C LYS A 232 -7.86 -5.61 10.38
N GLU A 233 -6.62 -5.34 9.96
CA GLU A 233 -6.03 -5.90 8.74
C GLU A 233 -4.98 -6.96 9.09
N TYR A 234 -5.24 -8.22 8.68
CA TYR A 234 -4.35 -9.36 8.90
C TYR A 234 -3.71 -9.77 7.56
N PRO A 235 -2.43 -9.47 7.33
CA PRO A 235 -1.75 -9.83 6.09
C PRO A 235 -1.32 -11.30 6.08
N PHE A 236 -1.51 -11.95 4.94
CA PHE A 236 -1.08 -13.32 4.71
C PHE A 236 -0.58 -13.53 3.27
N ALA A 237 0.04 -14.68 3.00
CA ALA A 237 0.48 -15.03 1.66
C ALA A 237 -0.71 -15.41 0.78
N TYR A 238 -0.87 -14.76 -0.36
CA TYR A 238 -1.88 -15.13 -1.35
C TYR A 238 -1.59 -16.53 -1.91
N THR A 239 -2.57 -17.40 -1.89
CA THR A 239 -2.44 -18.77 -2.40
C THR A 239 -3.30 -19.06 -3.64
N GLY A 240 -4.18 -18.12 -4.00
CA GLY A 240 -5.12 -18.26 -5.11
C GLY A 240 -6.34 -19.13 -4.80
N LYS A 241 -6.68 -19.27 -3.51
CA LYS A 241 -7.94 -19.91 -3.11
C LYS A 241 -9.11 -18.97 -3.31
N ASP A 242 -10.29 -19.55 -3.50
CA ASP A 242 -11.53 -18.79 -3.62
C ASP A 242 -11.71 -17.83 -2.43
N GLY A 243 -12.03 -16.58 -2.75
CA GLY A 243 -12.22 -15.51 -1.75
C GLY A 243 -10.94 -14.76 -1.36
N GLU A 244 -9.75 -15.26 -1.70
CA GLU A 244 -8.51 -14.50 -1.53
C GLU A 244 -8.34 -13.46 -2.64
N ILE A 245 -7.78 -12.29 -2.28
CA ILE A 245 -7.52 -11.20 -3.24
C ILE A 245 -6.02 -10.85 -3.22
N PRO A 246 -5.35 -10.78 -4.39
CA PRO A 246 -3.95 -10.37 -4.48
C PRO A 246 -3.83 -8.85 -4.33
N TYR A 247 -3.61 -8.33 -3.11
CA TYR A 247 -3.55 -6.89 -2.86
C TYR A 247 -2.19 -6.27 -3.17
N TYR A 248 -1.09 -7.00 -2.91
CA TYR A 248 0.26 -6.45 -3.01
C TYR A 248 1.22 -7.43 -3.67
N ALA A 249 1.83 -7.01 -4.78
CA ALA A 249 2.91 -7.75 -5.43
C ALA A 249 4.17 -7.77 -4.54
N ILE A 250 4.81 -8.93 -4.40
CA ILE A 250 6.08 -9.07 -3.67
C ILE A 250 7.23 -8.79 -4.64
N LEU A 251 7.74 -7.57 -4.58
CA LEU A 251 8.71 -7.04 -5.54
C LEU A 251 10.15 -7.40 -5.14
N ASN A 252 10.71 -8.41 -5.78
CA ASN A 252 12.11 -8.77 -5.73
C ASN A 252 12.61 -9.20 -7.13
N GLU A 253 13.88 -9.48 -7.27
CA GLU A 253 14.49 -9.82 -8.57
C GLU A 253 13.96 -11.14 -9.15
N GLU A 254 13.76 -12.15 -8.33
CA GLU A 254 13.25 -13.46 -8.75
C GLU A 254 11.82 -13.36 -9.30
N ASN A 255 10.94 -12.70 -8.54
CA ASN A 255 9.54 -12.50 -8.93
C ASN A 255 9.43 -11.61 -10.16
N ARG A 256 10.34 -10.65 -10.33
CA ARG A 256 10.41 -9.83 -11.54
C ARG A 256 10.77 -10.67 -12.76
N LYS A 257 11.72 -11.60 -12.63
CA LYS A 257 12.07 -12.53 -13.72
C LYS A 257 10.89 -13.43 -14.09
N LEU A 258 10.10 -13.85 -13.10
CA LEU A 258 8.88 -14.62 -13.35
C LEU A 258 7.82 -13.76 -14.08
N TYR A 259 7.58 -12.52 -13.61
CA TYR A 259 6.67 -11.58 -14.27
C TYR A 259 7.06 -11.32 -15.73
N GLU A 260 8.36 -11.15 -16.03
CA GLU A 260 8.85 -10.91 -17.40
C GLU A 260 8.49 -12.05 -18.37
N LYS A 261 8.30 -13.28 -17.90
CA LYS A 261 7.82 -14.38 -18.75
C LYS A 261 6.39 -14.13 -19.21
N TYR A 262 5.52 -13.70 -18.29
CA TYR A 262 4.13 -13.36 -18.62
C TYR A 262 4.04 -12.12 -19.49
N ARG A 263 4.81 -11.07 -19.19
CA ARG A 263 4.87 -9.85 -20.00
C ARG A 263 5.25 -10.17 -21.46
N LYS A 264 6.24 -11.02 -21.68
CA LYS A 264 6.62 -11.44 -23.05
C LYS A 264 5.52 -12.20 -23.79
N ARG A 265 4.66 -12.93 -23.09
CA ARG A 265 3.48 -13.57 -23.71
C ARG A 265 2.50 -12.54 -24.24
N THR A 266 2.32 -11.42 -23.53
CA THR A 266 1.39 -10.35 -23.94
C THR A 266 1.95 -9.48 -25.07
N GLU A 267 3.26 -9.32 -25.18
CA GLU A 267 3.91 -8.53 -26.23
C GLU A 267 3.62 -9.04 -27.66
N HIS A 268 3.21 -10.27 -27.78
CA HIS A 268 2.84 -10.89 -29.04
C HIS A 268 1.56 -10.27 -29.64
N TYR A 269 0.65 -9.77 -28.78
CA TYR A 269 -0.62 -9.19 -29.17
C TYR A 269 -0.54 -7.67 -29.25
N LYS A 270 -0.60 -7.10 -30.46
CA LYS A 270 -0.40 -5.67 -30.71
C LYS A 270 -1.46 -4.76 -30.10
N ASN A 271 -2.65 -5.30 -29.85
CA ASN A 271 -3.80 -4.59 -29.30
C ASN A 271 -4.12 -4.99 -27.84
N PHE A 272 -3.12 -5.54 -27.10
CA PHE A 272 -3.27 -5.94 -25.71
C PHE A 272 -2.32 -5.17 -24.81
N TYR A 273 -2.88 -4.55 -23.76
CA TYR A 273 -2.15 -3.69 -22.84
C TYR A 273 -2.36 -4.14 -21.41
N LEU A 274 -1.29 -4.25 -20.67
CA LEU A 274 -1.32 -4.46 -19.22
C LEU A 274 -1.34 -3.10 -18.51
N LEU A 275 -2.26 -2.90 -17.56
CA LEU A 275 -2.38 -1.68 -16.80
C LEU A 275 -2.70 -1.97 -15.33
N GLY A 276 -1.96 -1.35 -14.43
CA GLY A 276 -2.25 -1.38 -13.00
C GLY A 276 -1.48 -2.42 -12.21
N ARG A 277 -1.72 -2.42 -10.89
CA ARG A 277 -0.90 -3.15 -9.91
C ARG A 277 -0.73 -4.63 -10.19
N LEU A 278 -1.81 -5.30 -10.59
CA LEU A 278 -1.81 -6.74 -10.79
C LEU A 278 -1.26 -7.11 -12.16
N ALA A 279 -1.72 -6.42 -13.20
CA ALA A 279 -1.31 -6.70 -14.58
C ALA A 279 0.16 -6.38 -14.83
N GLU A 280 0.69 -5.30 -14.25
CA GLU A 280 2.08 -4.87 -14.41
C GLU A 280 2.99 -5.36 -13.28
N TYR A 281 2.44 -6.12 -12.32
CA TYR A 281 3.15 -6.62 -11.15
C TYR A 281 3.97 -5.53 -10.45
N GLN A 282 3.37 -4.37 -10.18
CA GLN A 282 4.00 -3.20 -9.59
C GLN A 282 3.12 -2.55 -8.53
N TYR A 283 3.71 -1.65 -7.75
CA TYR A 283 2.97 -0.89 -6.76
C TYR A 283 2.71 0.52 -7.28
N TYR A 284 1.43 0.87 -7.48
CA TYR A 284 0.95 2.19 -7.88
C TYR A 284 0.02 2.80 -6.85
N ASN A 285 0.01 4.12 -6.74
CA ASN A 285 -1.08 4.87 -6.10
C ASN A 285 -2.22 5.07 -7.10
N ILE A 286 -3.43 5.33 -6.60
CA ILE A 286 -4.64 5.48 -7.45
C ILE A 286 -4.46 6.63 -8.46
N ASP A 287 -3.86 7.74 -8.03
CA ASP A 287 -3.59 8.91 -8.86
C ASP A 287 -2.66 8.62 -10.05
N ALA A 288 -1.76 7.67 -9.90
CA ALA A 288 -0.88 7.25 -10.99
C ALA A 288 -1.58 6.32 -12.00
N MET A 289 -2.75 5.77 -11.63
CA MET A 289 -3.53 4.87 -12.49
C MET A 289 -4.68 5.58 -13.23
N THR A 290 -5.02 6.80 -12.82
CA THR A 290 -6.09 7.62 -13.42
C THR A 290 -5.52 8.74 -14.28
#